data_21257f9dad7bb8dd46de2e09c0cf30a5
#
_entry.id   21257f9dad7bb8dd46de2e09c0cf30a5
#
_cell.length_a   1.000
_cell.length_b   1.000
_cell.length_c   1.000
_cell.angle_alpha   90.00
_cell.angle_beta   90.00
_cell.angle_gamma   90.00
#
_symmetry.space_group_name_H-M   'P 1'
#
loop_
_entity.id
_entity.type
_entity.pdbx_description
1 polymer ?
#
loop_
_entity_poly.entity_id
_entity_poly.type
_entity_poly.pdbx_seq_one_letter_code
_entity_poly.pdbx_strand_id
1 'polypeptide(L)'
;MSVIQITDLNDPQLDIYARLSEGQLLHYYEPDLGIFIAESPKVIQTAFEQGYEPISFLVEDRHIKTQAKDIILQYQDIPVYTASFDVLKQLTGFGLTRGMLCAMRRKPLPALETICDHAKRIVILENVMNPTNVGAIF
;
A
#
# COMPACT_ATOMS: atom_id res chain seq x y z
N MET A 1 11.43 5.34 -15.28
CA MET A 1 10.88 4.12 -14.65
C MET A 1 12.05 3.25 -14.23
N SER A 2 12.26 3.06 -12.94
CA SER A 2 13.32 2.22 -12.39
C SER A 2 12.72 0.87 -11.98
N VAL A 3 12.84 -0.15 -12.82
CA VAL A 3 12.48 -1.53 -12.48
C VAL A 3 13.71 -2.21 -11.89
N ILE A 4 13.58 -2.67 -10.65
CA ILE A 4 14.65 -3.25 -9.85
C ILE A 4 14.32 -4.72 -9.62
N GLN A 5 15.13 -5.62 -10.22
CA GLN A 5 15.01 -7.05 -9.97
C GLN A 5 15.50 -7.37 -8.56
N ILE A 6 14.68 -8.03 -7.77
CA ILE A 6 15.05 -8.49 -6.42
C ILE A 6 16.08 -9.61 -6.55
N THR A 7 17.28 -9.38 -6.05
CA THR A 7 18.37 -10.36 -6.01
C THR A 7 18.78 -10.74 -4.58
N ASP A 8 18.47 -9.87 -3.61
CA ASP A 8 18.67 -10.10 -2.18
C ASP A 8 17.34 -9.90 -1.43
N LEU A 9 16.84 -10.96 -0.83
CA LEU A 9 15.62 -10.91 -0.02
C LEU A 9 15.80 -10.14 1.31
N ASN A 10 17.03 -9.89 1.72
CA ASN A 10 17.35 -9.15 2.95
C ASN A 10 17.58 -7.65 2.69
N ASP A 11 17.36 -7.16 1.47
CA ASP A 11 17.46 -5.73 1.17
C ASP A 11 16.53 -4.94 2.11
N PRO A 12 17.06 -3.98 2.89
CA PRO A 12 16.26 -3.16 3.81
C PRO A 12 15.12 -2.38 3.13
N GLN A 13 15.24 -2.09 1.84
CA GLN A 13 14.19 -1.41 1.08
C GLN A 13 12.92 -2.27 0.92
N LEU A 14 13.03 -3.59 1.13
CA LEU A 14 11.91 -4.53 1.07
C LEU A 14 11.24 -4.76 2.42
N ASP A 15 11.80 -4.25 3.52
CA ASP A 15 11.28 -4.46 4.88
C ASP A 15 9.84 -4.00 5.03
N ILE A 16 9.48 -2.89 4.38
CA ILE A 16 8.12 -2.34 4.38
C ILE A 16 7.07 -3.31 3.85
N TYR A 17 7.46 -4.26 3.00
CA TYR A 17 6.57 -5.26 2.41
C TYR A 17 6.55 -6.61 3.16
N ALA A 18 7.57 -6.87 3.96
CA ALA A 18 7.84 -8.22 4.44
C ALA A 18 8.03 -8.34 5.95
N ARG A 19 8.63 -7.33 6.58
CA ARG A 19 9.16 -7.45 7.94
C ARG A 19 8.55 -6.49 8.94
N LEU A 20 7.87 -5.44 8.48
CA LEU A 20 7.26 -4.45 9.34
C LEU A 20 5.78 -4.76 9.58
N SER A 21 5.36 -4.69 10.83
CA SER A 21 3.95 -4.75 11.21
C SER A 21 3.23 -3.45 10.83
N GLU A 22 1.89 -3.48 10.78
CA GLU A 22 1.09 -2.28 10.53
C GLU A 22 1.39 -1.13 11.51
N GLY A 23 1.64 -1.45 12.78
CA GLY A 23 2.04 -0.46 13.78
C GLY A 23 3.40 0.19 13.47
N GLN A 24 4.38 -0.60 13.02
CA GLN A 24 5.67 -0.06 12.59
C GLN A 24 5.56 0.77 11.31
N LEU A 25 4.72 0.37 10.36
CA LEU A 25 4.45 1.15 9.17
C LEU A 25 3.75 2.48 9.51
N LEU A 26 2.84 2.48 10.49
CA LEU A 26 2.16 3.69 10.97
C LEU A 26 3.13 4.74 11.50
N HIS A 27 4.20 4.31 12.19
CA HIS A 27 5.22 5.17 12.79
C HIS A 27 6.52 5.25 11.98
N TYR A 28 6.49 4.83 10.71
CA TYR A 28 7.69 4.65 9.89
C TYR A 28 8.54 5.93 9.73
N TYR A 29 7.90 7.08 9.66
CA TYR A 29 8.57 8.38 9.55
C TYR A 29 8.40 9.26 10.80
N GLU A 30 8.16 8.68 11.97
CA GLU A 30 7.93 9.46 13.20
C GLU A 30 9.02 10.54 13.40
N PRO A 31 8.67 11.82 13.70
CA PRO A 31 7.33 12.32 14.04
C PRO A 31 6.39 12.58 12.86
N ASP A 32 6.83 12.39 11.63
CA ASP A 32 6.00 12.52 10.44
C ASP A 32 5.01 11.35 10.30
N LEU A 33 4.08 11.50 9.36
CA LEU A 33 3.09 10.47 9.08
C LEU A 33 3.73 9.22 8.47
N GLY A 34 3.30 8.05 8.90
CA GLY A 34 3.78 6.78 8.42
C GLY A 34 3.28 6.42 7.01
N ILE A 35 3.32 5.13 6.74
CA ILE A 35 2.94 4.55 5.45
C ILE A 35 1.87 3.48 5.64
N PHE A 36 1.28 3.02 4.56
CA PHE A 36 0.44 1.82 4.50
C PHE A 36 0.69 1.08 3.19
N ILE A 37 0.33 -0.21 3.16
CA ILE A 37 0.44 -1.05 1.98
C ILE A 37 -0.95 -1.22 1.36
N ALA A 38 -1.08 -0.83 0.09
CA ALA A 38 -2.26 -1.10 -0.72
C ALA A 38 -2.03 -2.36 -1.56
N GLU A 39 -2.95 -3.33 -1.49
CA GLU A 39 -2.88 -4.57 -2.25
C GLU A 39 -3.86 -4.55 -3.43
N SER A 40 -3.40 -4.91 -4.57
CA SER A 40 -4.10 -5.03 -5.85
C SER A 40 -4.18 -3.74 -6.68
N PRO A 41 -4.16 -3.88 -8.02
CA PRO A 41 -4.27 -2.73 -8.92
C PRO A 41 -5.51 -1.86 -8.64
N LYS A 42 -6.66 -2.47 -8.34
CA LYS A 42 -7.90 -1.73 -8.07
C LYS A 42 -7.82 -0.89 -6.80
N VAL A 43 -7.30 -1.44 -5.70
CA VAL A 43 -7.15 -0.70 -4.43
C VAL A 43 -6.11 0.41 -4.58
N ILE A 44 -5.01 0.14 -5.29
CA ILE A 44 -3.97 1.13 -5.58
C ILE A 44 -4.56 2.29 -6.39
N GLN A 45 -5.32 2.00 -7.45
CA GLN A 45 -5.97 3.02 -8.26
C GLN A 45 -6.96 3.86 -7.44
N THR A 46 -7.78 3.22 -6.60
CA THR A 46 -8.69 3.95 -5.69
C THR A 46 -7.93 4.87 -4.75
N ALA A 47 -6.79 4.42 -4.21
CA ALA A 47 -5.95 5.26 -3.35
C ALA A 47 -5.38 6.47 -4.10
N PHE A 48 -4.97 6.32 -5.37
CA PHE A 48 -4.54 7.43 -6.20
C PHE A 48 -5.66 8.44 -6.47
N GLU A 49 -6.86 7.97 -6.77
CA GLU A 49 -8.04 8.82 -6.95
C GLU A 49 -8.36 9.62 -5.68
N GLN A 50 -8.05 9.06 -4.52
CA GLN A 50 -8.14 9.76 -3.23
C GLN A 50 -6.89 10.62 -2.94
N GLY A 51 -5.93 10.72 -3.88
CA GLY A 51 -4.73 11.55 -3.80
C GLY A 51 -3.68 11.05 -2.82
N TYR A 52 -3.60 9.74 -2.56
CA TYR A 52 -2.47 9.14 -1.86
C TYR A 52 -1.27 9.02 -2.80
N GLU A 53 -0.06 9.23 -2.25
CA GLU A 53 1.18 9.24 -3.02
C GLU A 53 1.94 7.91 -2.84
N PRO A 54 2.35 7.27 -3.95
CA PRO A 54 3.17 6.06 -3.89
C PRO A 54 4.60 6.37 -3.47
N ILE A 55 5.21 5.43 -2.75
CA ILE A 55 6.62 5.43 -2.36
C ILE A 55 7.40 4.40 -3.19
N SER A 56 6.81 3.22 -3.37
CA SER A 56 7.38 2.15 -4.18
C SER A 56 6.30 1.13 -4.54
N PHE A 57 6.62 0.29 -5.52
CA PHE A 57 5.80 -0.83 -5.93
C PHE A 57 6.56 -2.16 -5.73
N LEU A 58 5.83 -3.21 -5.36
CA LEU A 58 6.28 -4.59 -5.40
C LEU A 58 5.38 -5.36 -6.34
N VAL A 59 5.92 -5.87 -7.44
CA VAL A 59 5.15 -6.42 -8.55
C VAL A 59 5.72 -7.76 -9.00
N GLU A 60 4.85 -8.74 -9.21
CA GLU A 60 5.26 -9.99 -9.84
C GLU A 60 5.65 -9.75 -11.30
N ASP A 61 6.76 -10.35 -11.77
CA ASP A 61 7.37 -10.13 -13.09
C ASP A 61 6.36 -10.19 -14.25
N ARG A 62 5.47 -11.17 -14.25
CA ARG A 62 4.47 -11.35 -15.30
C ARG A 62 3.44 -10.21 -15.38
N HIS A 63 3.26 -9.45 -14.29
CA HIS A 63 2.26 -8.39 -14.22
C HIS A 63 2.78 -7.01 -14.60
N ILE A 64 4.11 -6.81 -14.70
CA ILE A 64 4.70 -5.51 -15.06
C ILE A 64 4.18 -4.98 -16.40
N LYS A 65 4.07 -5.88 -17.40
CA LYS A 65 3.62 -5.52 -18.75
C LYS A 65 2.11 -5.71 -18.98
N THR A 66 1.38 -6.11 -17.96
CA THR A 66 -0.05 -6.41 -18.02
C THR A 66 -0.83 -5.59 -17.01
N GLN A 67 -1.27 -6.19 -15.90
CA GLN A 67 -2.17 -5.57 -14.92
C GLN A 67 -1.57 -4.36 -14.19
N ALA A 68 -0.24 -4.33 -13.98
CA ALA A 68 0.44 -3.24 -13.29
C ALA A 68 0.91 -2.13 -14.23
N LYS A 69 0.91 -2.37 -15.56
CA LYS A 69 1.51 -1.48 -16.56
C LYS A 69 1.01 -0.03 -16.45
N ASP A 70 -0.29 0.14 -16.50
CA ASP A 70 -0.89 1.48 -16.56
C ASP A 70 -0.70 2.26 -15.24
N ILE A 71 -0.66 1.55 -14.12
CA ILE A 71 -0.37 2.10 -12.80
C ILE A 71 1.08 2.56 -12.72
N ILE A 72 2.02 1.71 -13.12
CA ILE A 72 3.46 2.01 -13.07
C ILE A 72 3.79 3.19 -14.00
N LEU A 73 3.17 3.28 -15.17
CA LEU A 73 3.40 4.35 -16.14
C LEU A 73 2.95 5.72 -15.63
N GLN A 74 2.00 5.81 -14.71
CA GLN A 74 1.58 7.06 -14.09
C GLN A 74 2.65 7.66 -13.16
N TYR A 75 3.55 6.82 -12.62
CA TYR A 75 4.54 7.19 -11.60
C TYR A 75 5.94 6.71 -11.98
N GLN A 76 6.51 7.26 -13.06
CA GLN A 76 7.77 6.79 -13.66
C GLN A 76 9.01 6.94 -12.78
N ASP A 77 8.97 7.85 -11.81
CA ASP A 77 10.09 8.13 -10.89
C ASP A 77 10.06 7.26 -9.64
N ILE A 78 8.99 6.49 -9.45
CA ILE A 78 8.84 5.62 -8.29
C ILE A 78 9.51 4.25 -8.56
N PRO A 79 10.31 3.70 -7.61
CA PRO A 79 10.94 2.41 -7.77
C PRO A 79 9.92 1.27 -7.84
N VAL A 80 10.16 0.33 -8.75
CA VAL A 80 9.36 -0.89 -8.95
C VAL A 80 10.24 -2.09 -8.66
N TYR A 81 10.06 -2.71 -7.50
CA TYR A 81 10.71 -3.97 -7.15
C TYR A 81 9.96 -5.12 -7.79
N THR A 82 10.69 -6.07 -8.36
CA THR A 82 10.08 -7.18 -9.07
C THR A 82 10.82 -8.49 -8.87
N ALA A 83 10.07 -9.58 -8.86
CA ALA A 83 10.59 -10.94 -8.86
C ALA A 83 9.51 -11.92 -9.32
N SER A 84 9.90 -13.20 -9.46
CA SER A 84 8.97 -14.30 -9.70
C SER A 84 8.01 -14.51 -8.50
N PHE A 85 6.88 -15.17 -8.75
CA PHE A 85 5.89 -15.50 -7.72
C PHE A 85 6.51 -16.19 -6.50
N ASP A 86 7.40 -17.17 -6.72
CA ASP A 86 8.00 -17.95 -5.63
C ASP A 86 8.93 -17.10 -4.77
N VAL A 87 9.69 -16.20 -5.37
CA VAL A 87 10.57 -15.26 -4.66
C VAL A 87 9.74 -14.27 -3.85
N LEU A 88 8.67 -13.71 -4.43
CA LEU A 88 7.78 -12.81 -3.71
C LEU A 88 7.05 -13.50 -2.56
N LYS A 89 6.65 -14.74 -2.73
CA LYS A 89 6.06 -15.55 -1.66
C LYS A 89 7.03 -15.81 -0.51
N GLN A 90 8.31 -16.04 -0.80
CA GLN A 90 9.34 -16.15 0.24
C GLN A 90 9.54 -14.83 0.98
N LEU A 91 9.53 -13.71 0.27
CA LEU A 91 9.73 -12.38 0.83
C LEU A 91 8.58 -11.99 1.78
N THR A 92 7.35 -12.09 1.31
CA THR A 92 6.17 -11.58 2.03
C THR A 92 5.54 -12.61 2.98
N GLY A 93 5.91 -13.88 2.87
CA GLY A 93 5.30 -14.98 3.61
C GLY A 93 3.94 -15.43 3.07
N PHE A 94 3.39 -14.76 2.05
CA PHE A 94 2.15 -15.12 1.37
C PHE A 94 2.26 -14.90 -0.14
N GLY A 95 1.44 -15.59 -0.91
CA GLY A 95 1.37 -15.37 -2.35
C GLY A 95 0.65 -14.04 -2.66
N LEU A 96 1.23 -13.20 -3.50
CA LEU A 96 0.57 -11.99 -4.00
C LEU A 96 -0.59 -12.39 -4.92
N THR A 97 -1.75 -12.65 -4.35
CA THR A 97 -2.93 -13.18 -5.08
C THR A 97 -3.37 -12.28 -6.23
N ARG A 98 -3.03 -11.00 -6.16
CA ARG A 98 -3.36 -9.98 -7.17
C ARG A 98 -2.12 -9.34 -7.80
N GLY A 99 -0.95 -9.93 -7.57
CA GLY A 99 0.31 -9.68 -8.26
C GLY A 99 0.97 -8.32 -8.02
N MET A 100 0.41 -7.45 -7.15
CA MET A 100 0.93 -6.10 -6.93
C MET A 100 0.62 -5.58 -5.53
N LEU A 101 1.65 -4.99 -4.88
CA LEU A 101 1.54 -4.16 -3.69
C LEU A 101 2.10 -2.76 -3.99
N CYS A 102 1.60 -1.75 -3.27
CA CYS A 102 2.14 -0.40 -3.30
C CYS A 102 2.28 0.14 -1.88
N ALA A 103 3.47 0.59 -1.53
CA ALA A 103 3.67 1.39 -0.31
C ALA A 103 3.27 2.83 -0.59
N MET A 104 2.45 3.40 0.27
CA MET A 104 1.89 4.74 0.12
C MET A 104 2.06 5.58 1.38
N ARG A 105 2.25 6.88 1.19
CA ARG A 105 2.28 7.84 2.30
C ARG A 105 0.89 7.99 2.91
N ARG A 106 0.82 8.02 4.25
CA ARG A 106 -0.40 8.42 4.95
C ARG A 106 -0.59 9.93 4.81
N LYS A 107 -1.84 10.35 4.80
CA LYS A 107 -2.22 11.77 4.83
C LYS A 107 -2.49 12.23 6.27
N PRO A 108 -2.34 13.54 6.55
CA PRO A 108 -2.83 14.11 7.79
C PRO A 108 -4.30 13.77 8.00
N LEU A 109 -4.63 13.36 9.21
CA LEU A 109 -6.03 13.16 9.58
C LEU A 109 -6.70 14.54 9.70
N PRO A 110 -7.95 14.70 9.22
CA PRO A 110 -8.70 15.93 9.44
C PRO A 110 -8.97 16.11 10.94
N ALA A 111 -9.08 17.36 11.37
CA ALA A 111 -9.47 17.68 12.73
C ALA A 111 -10.88 17.16 13.03
N LEU A 112 -11.14 16.75 14.27
CA LEU A 112 -12.44 16.21 14.68
C LEU A 112 -13.57 17.22 14.42
N GLU A 113 -13.31 18.49 14.67
CA GLU A 113 -14.24 19.58 14.41
C GLU A 113 -14.64 19.62 12.93
N THR A 114 -13.67 19.45 12.02
CA THR A 114 -13.94 19.43 10.58
C THR A 114 -14.79 18.22 10.17
N ILE A 115 -14.56 17.05 10.78
CA ILE A 115 -15.37 15.85 10.50
C ILE A 115 -16.80 16.01 11.02
N CYS A 116 -16.96 16.63 12.18
CA CYS A 116 -18.27 16.79 12.84
C CYS A 116 -19.08 17.97 12.30
N ASP A 117 -18.43 18.91 11.62
CA ASP A 117 -19.09 20.09 11.09
C ASP A 117 -20.16 19.72 10.07
N HIS A 118 -21.39 20.17 10.32
CA HIS A 118 -22.58 19.84 9.52
C HIS A 118 -22.95 18.35 9.41
N ALA A 119 -22.28 17.45 10.16
CA ALA A 119 -22.59 16.03 10.15
C ALA A 119 -23.96 15.77 10.78
N LYS A 120 -24.87 15.14 10.02
CA LYS A 120 -26.17 14.70 10.53
C LYS A 120 -26.09 13.35 11.26
N ARG A 121 -25.09 12.55 10.95
CA ARG A 121 -24.82 11.24 11.55
C ARG A 121 -23.31 11.03 11.59
N ILE A 122 -22.83 10.40 12.66
CA ILE A 122 -21.43 10.04 12.87
C ILE A 122 -21.39 8.57 13.23
N VAL A 123 -20.48 7.84 12.63
CA VAL A 123 -20.18 6.45 12.99
C VAL A 123 -18.79 6.41 13.59
N ILE A 124 -18.68 5.83 14.79
CA ILE A 124 -17.40 5.60 15.47
C ILE A 124 -17.12 4.10 15.43
N LEU A 125 -15.98 3.73 14.83
CA LEU A 125 -15.51 2.34 14.76
C LEU A 125 -14.30 2.20 15.67
N GLU A 126 -14.38 1.31 16.65
CA GLU A 126 -13.29 1.00 17.56
C GLU A 126 -12.93 -0.48 17.44
N ASN A 127 -11.63 -0.78 17.25
CA ASN A 127 -11.09 -2.15 17.12
C ASN A 127 -11.75 -3.00 16.02
N VAL A 128 -12.23 -2.38 14.95
CA VAL A 128 -12.76 -3.12 13.79
C VAL A 128 -11.58 -3.56 12.92
N MET A 129 -11.14 -4.80 13.10
CA MET A 129 -9.96 -5.34 12.42
C MET A 129 -10.26 -5.85 11.00
N ASN A 130 -11.49 -6.25 10.72
CA ASN A 130 -11.84 -6.83 9.42
C ASN A 130 -12.40 -5.75 8.47
N PRO A 131 -11.73 -5.48 7.33
CA PRO A 131 -12.20 -4.50 6.33
C PRO A 131 -13.60 -4.81 5.78
N THR A 132 -13.99 -6.09 5.72
CA THR A 132 -15.33 -6.50 5.29
C THR A 132 -16.41 -5.97 6.24
N ASN A 133 -16.11 -5.95 7.55
CA ASN A 133 -17.04 -5.41 8.55
C ASN A 133 -17.19 -3.89 8.40
N VAL A 134 -16.09 -3.18 8.09
CA VAL A 134 -16.16 -1.75 7.78
C VAL A 134 -17.08 -1.51 6.57
N GLY A 135 -16.90 -2.25 5.48
CA GLY A 135 -17.73 -2.14 4.28
C GLY A 135 -19.19 -2.55 4.48
N ALA A 136 -19.50 -3.38 5.49
CA ALA A 136 -20.87 -3.77 5.81
C ALA A 136 -21.60 -2.71 6.66
N ILE A 137 -20.87 -1.82 7.34
CA ILE A 137 -21.44 -0.73 8.16
C ILE A 137 -21.80 0.46 7.29
N PHE A 138 -21.03 0.72 6.23
CA PHE A 138 -21.24 1.80 5.26
C PHE A 138 -21.98 1.34 4.02
#